data_44c5aa5e3f2d5de54101bc70ef47e160
#
_entry.id   44c5aa5e3f2d5de54101bc70ef47e160
#
_cell.length_a   1.000
_cell.length_b   1.000
_cell.length_c   1.000
_cell.angle_alpha   90.00
_cell.angle_beta   90.00
_cell.angle_gamma   90.00
#
_symmetry.space_group_name_H-M   'P 1'
#
loop_
_entity.id
_entity.type
_entity.pdbx_description
1 polymer ?
#
loop_
_entity_poly.entity_id
_entity_poly.type
_entity_poly.pdbx_seq_one_letter_code
_entity_poly.pdbx_strand_id
1 'polypeptide(L)'
;FKPNEVTLQTCEEAGTDFAQTLKRAAKKLVVSKQPASNIEQAVGRIVGSLCVVTATQGEVKTGMLASWVTQASFNPPGLTIAVAKDRAMENLTHTSNKFVVNILAEGREIRKHFMKVYAPGQDRFEGLDISEANNGGVILNGALSYLECTVQNRMEVGDHWLVYATVDDGKVLNQDGVTAVHHRKSASYY
;
A
#
# COMPACT_ATOMS: atom_id res chain seq x y z
N PHE A 1 -25.44 -23.57 5.77
CA PHE A 1 -24.18 -22.95 6.17
C PHE A 1 -24.11 -21.55 5.55
N LYS A 2 -24.16 -20.50 6.35
CA LYS A 2 -23.89 -19.13 5.86
C LYS A 2 -22.48 -18.76 6.25
N PRO A 3 -21.58 -18.39 5.32
CA PRO A 3 -20.26 -17.90 5.66
C PRO A 3 -20.39 -16.62 6.49
N ASN A 4 -19.54 -16.45 7.49
CA ASN A 4 -19.48 -15.20 8.24
C ASN A 4 -18.75 -14.11 7.44
N GLU A 5 -18.84 -12.85 7.86
CA GLU A 5 -18.23 -11.71 7.17
C GLU A 5 -16.70 -11.88 6.98
N VAL A 6 -16.00 -12.41 7.99
CA VAL A 6 -14.56 -12.69 7.92
C VAL A 6 -14.24 -13.68 6.79
N THR A 7 -15.04 -14.75 6.66
CA THR A 7 -14.86 -15.75 5.59
C THR A 7 -15.10 -15.13 4.21
N LEU A 8 -16.15 -14.30 4.05
CA LEU A 8 -16.45 -13.62 2.79
C LEU A 8 -15.32 -12.66 2.41
N GLN A 9 -14.85 -11.87 3.36
CA GLN A 9 -13.78 -10.90 3.14
C GLN A 9 -12.45 -11.58 2.80
N THR A 10 -12.12 -12.69 3.48
CA THR A 10 -10.95 -13.51 3.14
C THR A 10 -11.05 -14.07 1.72
N CYS A 11 -12.24 -14.49 1.28
CA CYS A 11 -12.47 -14.96 -0.09
C CYS A 11 -12.32 -13.84 -1.13
N GLU A 12 -12.80 -12.63 -0.83
CA GLU A 12 -12.64 -11.47 -1.72
C GLU A 12 -11.17 -11.06 -1.83
N GLU A 13 -10.45 -11.03 -0.72
CA GLU A 13 -9.02 -10.73 -0.69
C GLU A 13 -8.22 -11.77 -1.49
N ALA A 14 -8.50 -13.06 -1.28
CA ALA A 14 -7.89 -14.15 -2.01
C ALA A 14 -8.18 -14.08 -3.51
N GLY A 15 -9.43 -13.80 -3.89
CA GLY A 15 -9.84 -13.63 -5.29
C GLY A 15 -9.14 -12.45 -5.94
N THR A 16 -9.03 -11.34 -5.24
CA THR A 16 -8.35 -10.13 -5.72
C THR A 16 -6.85 -10.39 -5.91
N ASP A 17 -6.18 -11.01 -4.96
CA ASP A 17 -4.75 -11.34 -5.07
C ASP A 17 -4.44 -12.33 -6.20
N PHE A 18 -5.30 -13.33 -6.40
CA PHE A 18 -5.17 -14.27 -7.51
C PHE A 18 -5.35 -13.57 -8.86
N ALA A 19 -6.38 -12.76 -9.01
CA ALA A 19 -6.62 -11.98 -10.21
C ALA A 19 -5.45 -11.03 -10.53
N GLN A 20 -4.86 -10.39 -9.50
CA GLN A 20 -3.67 -9.55 -9.66
C GLN A 20 -2.46 -10.34 -10.14
N THR A 21 -2.24 -11.52 -9.55
CA THR A 21 -1.10 -12.38 -9.93
C THR A 21 -1.19 -12.77 -11.40
N LEU A 22 -2.40 -13.15 -11.86
CA LEU A 22 -2.66 -13.45 -13.27
C LEU A 22 -2.47 -12.23 -14.17
N LYS A 23 -3.01 -11.06 -13.79
CA LYS A 23 -2.87 -9.81 -14.55
C LYS A 23 -1.40 -9.38 -14.63
N ARG A 24 -0.63 -9.49 -13.53
CA ARG A 24 0.82 -9.19 -13.52
C ARG A 24 1.60 -10.13 -14.42
N ALA A 25 1.31 -11.42 -14.37
CA ALA A 25 1.95 -12.41 -15.23
C ALA A 25 1.63 -12.14 -16.71
N ALA A 26 0.38 -11.87 -17.05
CA ALA A 26 -0.05 -11.53 -18.41
C ALA A 26 0.59 -10.20 -18.88
N LYS A 27 0.59 -9.15 -18.03
CA LYS A 27 1.22 -7.86 -18.34
C LYS A 27 2.74 -8.00 -18.52
N LYS A 28 3.41 -8.80 -17.70
CA LYS A 28 4.85 -9.07 -17.81
C LYS A 28 5.17 -9.80 -19.13
N LEU A 29 4.32 -10.71 -19.59
CA LEU A 29 4.46 -11.39 -20.87
C LEU A 29 4.28 -10.46 -22.07
N VAL A 30 3.38 -9.48 -21.98
CA VAL A 30 3.11 -8.50 -23.05
C VAL A 30 4.16 -7.37 -23.05
N VAL A 31 4.51 -6.84 -21.88
CA VAL A 31 5.45 -5.70 -21.74
C VAL A 31 6.89 -6.09 -22.04
N SER A 32 7.27 -7.36 -21.91
CA SER A 32 8.63 -7.82 -22.28
C SER A 32 8.96 -7.67 -23.76
N LYS A 33 7.99 -7.31 -24.61
CA LYS A 33 8.14 -7.23 -26.07
C LYS A 33 8.19 -5.81 -26.66
N GLN A 34 7.85 -4.78 -25.88
CA GLN A 34 7.91 -3.38 -26.37
C GLN A 34 8.71 -2.49 -25.43
N PRO A 35 9.62 -1.65 -25.96
CA PRO A 35 10.30 -0.65 -25.16
C PRO A 35 9.28 0.37 -24.62
N ALA A 36 9.49 0.85 -23.38
CA ALA A 36 8.66 1.88 -22.80
C ALA A 36 8.69 3.15 -23.67
N SER A 37 7.53 3.77 -23.88
CA SER A 37 7.40 5.03 -24.61
C SER A 37 8.17 6.18 -23.91
N ASN A 38 8.47 7.26 -24.63
CA ASN A 38 9.10 8.43 -24.04
C ASN A 38 8.29 9.02 -22.89
N ILE A 39 6.96 9.00 -22.98
CA ILE A 39 6.07 9.48 -21.93
C ILE A 39 6.21 8.60 -20.67
N GLU A 40 6.15 7.28 -20.84
CA GLU A 40 6.30 6.34 -19.72
C GLU A 40 7.68 6.46 -19.05
N GLN A 41 8.73 6.65 -19.83
CA GLN A 41 10.08 6.88 -19.30
C GLN A 41 10.16 8.20 -18.53
N ALA A 42 9.56 9.29 -19.06
CA ALA A 42 9.54 10.60 -18.40
C ALA A 42 8.75 10.56 -17.09
N VAL A 43 7.53 10.02 -17.10
CA VAL A 43 6.69 9.86 -15.89
C VAL A 43 7.36 8.94 -14.86
N GLY A 44 8.09 7.92 -15.30
CA GLY A 44 8.88 7.05 -14.43
C GLY A 44 9.97 7.77 -13.62
N ARG A 45 10.31 9.02 -13.93
CA ARG A 45 11.28 9.83 -13.16
C ARG A 45 10.68 10.50 -11.94
N ILE A 46 9.35 10.50 -11.81
CA ILE A 46 8.69 10.97 -10.58
C ILE A 46 9.04 10.00 -9.44
N VAL A 47 9.71 10.53 -8.45
CA VAL A 47 10.22 9.79 -7.29
C VAL A 47 9.21 9.91 -6.14
N GLY A 48 9.03 8.86 -5.37
CA GLY A 48 8.21 8.86 -4.16
C GLY A 48 8.88 8.12 -3.01
N SER A 49 8.49 8.47 -1.79
CA SER A 49 8.90 7.74 -0.60
C SER A 49 8.38 6.31 -0.66
N LEU A 50 9.21 5.34 -0.28
CA LEU A 50 8.77 3.95 -0.20
C LEU A 50 8.08 3.72 1.15
N CYS A 51 6.83 3.31 1.08
CA CYS A 51 5.98 3.09 2.24
C CYS A 51 5.36 1.69 2.20
N VAL A 52 4.91 1.21 3.36
CA VAL A 52 3.92 0.14 3.47
C VAL A 52 2.65 0.76 4.03
N VAL A 53 1.57 0.68 3.25
CA VAL A 53 0.24 1.07 3.72
C VAL A 53 -0.44 -0.16 4.28
N THR A 54 -0.95 -0.07 5.51
CA THR A 54 -1.65 -1.15 6.20
C THR A 54 -3.07 -0.73 6.54
N ALA A 55 -4.00 -1.66 6.44
CA ALA A 55 -5.39 -1.46 6.86
C ALA A 55 -5.91 -2.71 7.55
N THR A 56 -6.87 -2.52 8.45
CA THR A 56 -7.49 -3.57 9.24
C THR A 56 -9.00 -3.38 9.25
N GLN A 57 -9.73 -4.49 9.18
CA GLN A 57 -11.17 -4.51 9.38
C GLN A 57 -11.54 -5.80 10.14
N GLY A 58 -12.00 -5.66 11.38
CA GLY A 58 -12.17 -6.79 12.27
C GLY A 58 -10.85 -7.54 12.45
N GLU A 59 -10.84 -8.83 12.15
CA GLU A 59 -9.63 -9.67 12.25
C GLU A 59 -8.78 -9.69 10.96
N VAL A 60 -9.29 -9.09 9.88
CA VAL A 60 -8.59 -9.08 8.59
C VAL A 60 -7.61 -7.92 8.54
N LYS A 61 -6.35 -8.23 8.31
CA LYS A 61 -5.24 -7.26 8.18
C LYS A 61 -4.59 -7.41 6.82
N THR A 62 -4.30 -6.30 6.16
CA THR A 62 -3.53 -6.33 4.92
C THR A 62 -2.48 -5.23 4.88
N GLY A 63 -1.50 -5.39 4.01
CA GLY A 63 -0.45 -4.41 3.78
C GLY A 63 0.05 -4.47 2.34
N MET A 64 0.39 -3.31 1.80
CA MET A 64 0.96 -3.19 0.46
C MET A 64 2.11 -2.20 0.41
N LEU A 65 3.11 -2.49 -0.42
CA LEU A 65 4.10 -1.48 -0.80
C LEU A 65 3.43 -0.38 -1.62
N ALA A 66 3.74 0.87 -1.27
CA ALA A 66 3.28 2.07 -1.97
C ALA A 66 4.44 3.05 -2.14
N SER A 67 4.47 3.75 -3.26
CA SER A 67 5.40 4.85 -3.52
C SER A 67 4.70 6.11 -4.07
N TRP A 68 3.40 6.04 -4.29
CA TRP A 68 2.59 7.18 -4.66
C TRP A 68 1.86 7.71 -3.43
N VAL A 69 2.68 8.22 -2.50
CA VAL A 69 2.26 8.82 -1.24
C VAL A 69 2.89 10.21 -1.18
N THR A 70 2.08 11.24 -0.97
CA THR A 70 2.58 12.61 -0.88
C THR A 70 1.78 13.44 0.12
N GLN A 71 2.45 14.37 0.81
CA GLN A 71 1.77 15.37 1.64
C GLN A 71 0.86 16.22 0.75
N ALA A 72 -0.36 16.48 1.20
CA ALA A 72 -1.38 17.21 0.46
C ALA A 72 -1.83 18.51 1.16
N SER A 73 -1.72 18.59 2.49
CA SER A 73 -2.11 19.78 3.25
C SER A 73 -1.31 19.91 4.55
N PHE A 74 -1.25 21.13 5.08
CA PHE A 74 -0.63 21.45 6.37
C PHE A 74 -1.67 21.56 7.49
N ASN A 75 -2.86 22.05 7.18
CA ASN A 75 -3.91 22.28 8.18
C ASN A 75 -5.31 21.97 7.61
N PRO A 76 -5.95 20.87 8.03
CA PRO A 76 -5.36 19.80 8.84
C PRO A 76 -4.20 19.11 8.10
N PRO A 77 -3.26 18.49 8.83
CA PRO A 77 -2.24 17.68 8.19
C PRO A 77 -2.88 16.58 7.34
N GLY A 78 -2.47 16.44 6.10
CA GLY A 78 -3.11 15.50 5.20
C GLY A 78 -2.17 15.01 4.12
N LEU A 79 -2.51 13.85 3.56
CA LEU A 79 -1.75 13.21 2.50
C LEU A 79 -2.68 12.61 1.43
N THR A 80 -2.10 12.34 0.28
CA THR A 80 -2.74 11.53 -0.76
C THR A 80 -1.97 10.25 -0.98
N ILE A 81 -2.71 9.17 -1.25
CA ILE A 81 -2.17 7.91 -1.76
C ILE A 81 -2.91 7.50 -3.03
N ALA A 82 -2.20 6.90 -3.98
CA ALA A 82 -2.85 6.26 -5.12
C ALA A 82 -2.91 4.74 -4.90
N VAL A 83 -4.11 4.20 -4.92
CA VAL A 83 -4.40 2.78 -4.70
C VAL A 83 -5.02 2.20 -5.96
N ALA A 84 -4.40 1.15 -6.52
CA ALA A 84 -4.96 0.48 -7.68
C ALA A 84 -6.31 -0.17 -7.35
N LYS A 85 -7.29 -0.01 -8.23
CA LYS A 85 -8.68 -0.48 -8.05
C LYS A 85 -8.80 -1.99 -7.83
N ASP A 86 -7.78 -2.74 -8.23
CA ASP A 86 -7.72 -4.19 -8.09
C ASP A 86 -6.95 -4.66 -6.86
N ARG A 87 -6.66 -3.80 -5.88
CA ARG A 87 -5.95 -4.15 -4.65
C ARG A 87 -6.92 -4.45 -3.51
N ALA A 88 -6.60 -5.48 -2.71
CA ALA A 88 -7.31 -5.77 -1.47
C ALA A 88 -7.32 -4.56 -0.50
N MET A 89 -6.25 -3.77 -0.50
CA MET A 89 -6.15 -2.52 0.25
C MET A 89 -7.27 -1.53 -0.11
N GLU A 90 -7.72 -1.51 -1.38
CA GLU A 90 -8.80 -0.63 -1.81
C GLU A 90 -10.09 -0.96 -1.05
N ASN A 91 -10.47 -2.24 -1.00
CA ASN A 91 -11.66 -2.69 -0.29
C ASN A 91 -11.58 -2.36 1.21
N LEU A 92 -10.47 -2.65 1.88
CA LEU A 92 -10.32 -2.39 3.31
C LEU A 92 -10.34 -0.89 3.63
N THR A 93 -9.63 -0.07 2.87
CA THR A 93 -9.66 1.39 3.08
C THR A 93 -11.02 2.01 2.72
N HIS A 94 -11.79 1.37 1.85
CA HIS A 94 -13.17 1.80 1.53
C HIS A 94 -14.12 1.51 2.69
N THR A 95 -13.96 0.38 3.35
CA THR A 95 -14.90 -0.09 4.37
C THR A 95 -14.56 0.49 5.75
N SER A 96 -13.28 0.49 6.15
CA SER A 96 -12.84 1.03 7.44
C SER A 96 -12.66 2.55 7.45
N ASN A 97 -12.45 3.16 6.29
CA ASN A 97 -12.02 4.55 6.12
C ASN A 97 -10.74 4.92 6.89
N LYS A 98 -9.99 3.95 7.37
CA LYS A 98 -8.77 4.14 8.17
C LYS A 98 -7.64 3.30 7.61
N PHE A 99 -6.42 3.82 7.71
CA PHE A 99 -5.21 3.11 7.35
C PHE A 99 -4.00 3.68 8.08
N VAL A 100 -2.89 2.94 8.05
CA VAL A 100 -1.60 3.42 8.55
C VAL A 100 -0.60 3.46 7.40
N VAL A 101 0.13 4.55 7.28
CA VAL A 101 1.27 4.67 6.37
C VAL A 101 2.53 4.45 7.18
N ASN A 102 3.25 3.37 6.92
CA ASN A 102 4.57 3.10 7.46
C ASN A 102 5.62 3.57 6.45
N ILE A 103 6.32 4.66 6.74
CA ILE A 103 7.39 5.20 5.90
C ILE A 103 8.64 4.38 6.17
N LEU A 104 9.22 3.79 5.11
CA LEU A 104 10.37 2.89 5.29
C LEU A 104 11.69 3.67 5.36
N ALA A 105 12.58 3.19 6.22
CA ALA A 105 13.98 3.55 6.19
C ALA A 105 14.70 2.89 4.99
N GLU A 106 15.84 3.44 4.59
CA GLU A 106 16.71 2.76 3.64
C GLU A 106 17.06 1.35 4.15
N GLY A 107 16.96 0.38 3.25
CA GLY A 107 17.14 -1.04 3.55
C GLY A 107 16.32 -1.90 2.63
N ARG A 108 16.45 -3.23 2.77
CA ARG A 108 15.79 -4.15 1.83
C ARG A 108 14.83 -5.14 2.47
N GLU A 109 14.87 -5.32 3.79
CA GLU A 109 14.18 -6.43 4.45
C GLU A 109 12.66 -6.29 4.39
N ILE A 110 12.10 -5.21 4.93
CA ILE A 110 10.66 -4.95 4.87
C ILE A 110 10.18 -4.87 3.41
N ARG A 111 10.93 -4.16 2.54
CA ARG A 111 10.61 -4.11 1.12
C ARG A 111 10.54 -5.50 0.49
N LYS A 112 11.53 -6.37 0.71
CA LYS A 112 11.56 -7.74 0.18
C LYS A 112 10.38 -8.55 0.71
N HIS A 113 10.02 -8.37 1.98
CA HIS A 113 8.92 -9.05 2.61
C HIS A 113 7.61 -8.74 1.86
N PHE A 114 7.24 -7.48 1.67
CA PHE A 114 6.02 -7.08 0.98
C PHE A 114 6.05 -7.21 -0.56
N MET A 115 7.19 -7.57 -1.14
CA MET A 115 7.30 -7.95 -2.55
C MET A 115 6.99 -9.44 -2.81
N LYS A 116 6.91 -10.26 -1.77
CA LYS A 116 6.56 -11.68 -1.91
C LYS A 116 5.11 -11.83 -2.40
N VAL A 117 4.85 -12.92 -3.08
CA VAL A 117 3.49 -13.37 -3.35
C VAL A 117 3.03 -14.19 -2.16
N TYR A 118 1.91 -13.81 -1.58
CA TYR A 118 1.30 -14.52 -0.45
C TYR A 118 0.16 -15.39 -0.95
N ALA A 119 0.06 -16.60 -0.39
CA ALA A 119 -1.08 -17.46 -0.64
C ALA A 119 -2.35 -16.86 0.01
N PRO A 120 -3.54 -17.16 -0.53
CA PRO A 120 -4.79 -16.77 0.10
C PRO A 120 -4.86 -17.22 1.56
N GLY A 121 -5.21 -16.30 2.48
CA GLY A 121 -5.29 -16.57 3.92
C GLY A 121 -3.95 -16.60 4.67
N GLN A 122 -2.82 -16.42 3.99
CA GLN A 122 -1.52 -16.32 4.66
C GLN A 122 -1.36 -14.95 5.31
N ASP A 123 -0.90 -14.94 6.56
CA ASP A 123 -0.58 -13.70 7.27
C ASP A 123 0.59 -12.98 6.60
N ARG A 124 0.33 -11.76 6.11
CA ARG A 124 1.35 -10.92 5.46
C ARG A 124 2.34 -10.31 6.45
N PHE A 125 2.05 -10.38 7.73
CA PHE A 125 2.89 -9.81 8.80
C PHE A 125 3.69 -10.87 9.56
N GLU A 126 3.52 -12.14 9.22
CA GLU A 126 4.27 -13.24 9.83
C GLU A 126 5.78 -12.99 9.79
N GLY A 127 6.43 -13.06 10.96
CA GLY A 127 7.87 -12.83 11.11
C GLY A 127 8.32 -11.36 11.10
N LEU A 128 7.38 -10.41 11.09
CA LEU A 128 7.68 -8.99 11.26
C LEU A 128 7.43 -8.55 12.71
N ASP A 129 8.24 -7.62 13.19
CA ASP A 129 8.01 -6.91 14.44
C ASP A 129 6.96 -5.83 14.21
N ILE A 130 5.76 -6.02 14.76
CA ILE A 130 4.60 -5.15 14.56
C ILE A 130 3.97 -4.73 15.88
N SER A 131 3.29 -3.60 15.87
CA SER A 131 2.39 -3.15 16.94
C SER A 131 1.08 -2.64 16.36
N GLU A 132 0.09 -2.43 17.21
CA GLU A 132 -1.22 -1.92 16.81
C GLU A 132 -1.25 -0.40 16.99
N ALA A 133 -1.76 0.30 15.98
CA ALA A 133 -2.04 1.72 16.00
C ALA A 133 -3.34 2.03 16.76
N ASN A 134 -3.52 3.29 17.22
CA ASN A 134 -4.75 3.71 17.89
C ASN A 134 -6.00 3.56 17.00
N ASN A 135 -5.82 3.65 15.68
CA ASN A 135 -6.90 3.44 14.71
C ASN A 135 -7.14 1.96 14.36
N GLY A 136 -6.43 1.02 15.02
CA GLY A 136 -6.52 -0.43 14.80
C GLY A 136 -5.69 -0.95 13.64
N GLY A 137 -4.94 -0.08 12.94
CA GLY A 137 -4.04 -0.49 11.86
C GLY A 137 -2.73 -1.09 12.37
N VAL A 138 -1.91 -1.61 11.45
CA VAL A 138 -0.63 -2.23 11.79
C VAL A 138 0.51 -1.26 11.63
N ILE A 139 1.30 -1.07 12.68
CA ILE A 139 2.57 -0.36 12.69
C ILE A 139 3.69 -1.38 12.50
N LEU A 140 4.60 -1.12 11.56
CA LEU A 140 5.84 -1.86 11.40
C LEU A 140 6.91 -1.20 12.27
N ASN A 141 7.34 -1.86 13.36
CA ASN A 141 8.29 -1.27 14.30
C ASN A 141 9.67 -1.01 13.69
N GLY A 142 10.02 -1.70 12.61
CA GLY A 142 11.21 -1.44 11.80
C GLY A 142 11.07 -0.32 10.75
N ALA A 143 9.94 0.40 10.70
CA ALA A 143 9.78 1.57 9.84
C ALA A 143 10.53 2.80 10.39
N LEU A 144 10.74 3.80 9.53
CA LEU A 144 11.30 5.10 9.92
C LEU A 144 10.30 5.90 10.77
N SER A 145 9.05 5.90 10.34
CA SER A 145 7.93 6.57 11.00
C SER A 145 6.62 5.94 10.56
N TYR A 146 5.56 6.22 11.30
CA TYR A 146 4.20 5.88 10.88
C TYR A 146 3.26 7.07 11.01
N LEU A 147 2.18 7.03 10.23
CA LEU A 147 1.09 8.01 10.22
C LEU A 147 -0.25 7.25 10.26
N GLU A 148 -1.10 7.60 11.21
CA GLU A 148 -2.47 7.10 11.31
C GLU A 148 -3.39 8.04 10.52
N CYS A 149 -4.16 7.50 9.61
CA CYS A 149 -4.90 8.28 8.63
C CYS A 149 -6.38 7.93 8.59
N THR A 150 -7.23 8.95 8.41
CA THR A 150 -8.66 8.81 8.14
C THR A 150 -8.99 9.36 6.76
N VAL A 151 -9.60 8.52 5.91
CA VAL A 151 -10.01 8.88 4.55
C VAL A 151 -11.08 9.97 4.59
N GLN A 152 -10.86 11.05 3.86
CA GLN A 152 -11.77 12.16 3.72
C GLN A 152 -12.45 12.20 2.35
N ASN A 153 -11.71 11.85 1.30
CA ASN A 153 -12.23 11.89 -0.06
C ASN A 153 -11.47 10.90 -0.98
N ARG A 154 -12.13 10.53 -2.07
CA ARG A 154 -11.58 9.67 -3.12
C ARG A 154 -11.93 10.23 -4.48
N MET A 155 -10.98 10.19 -5.39
CA MET A 155 -11.17 10.58 -6.79
C MET A 155 -10.73 9.43 -7.70
N GLU A 156 -11.56 9.09 -8.64
CA GLU A 156 -11.24 8.08 -9.66
C GLU A 156 -10.24 8.65 -10.67
N VAL A 157 -9.09 7.98 -10.84
CA VAL A 157 -8.04 8.39 -11.77
C VAL A 157 -7.56 7.18 -12.59
N GLY A 158 -8.23 6.92 -13.70
CA GLY A 158 -7.90 5.79 -14.55
C GLY A 158 -8.04 4.44 -13.84
N ASP A 159 -6.94 3.70 -13.67
CA ASP A 159 -6.87 2.39 -13.01
C ASP A 159 -6.62 2.46 -11.50
N HIS A 160 -6.57 3.67 -10.93
CA HIS A 160 -6.36 3.91 -9.52
C HIS A 160 -7.45 4.78 -8.89
N TRP A 161 -7.54 4.72 -7.57
CA TRP A 161 -8.15 5.73 -6.72
C TRP A 161 -7.07 6.65 -6.15
N LEU A 162 -7.24 7.95 -6.30
CA LEU A 162 -6.50 8.92 -5.51
C LEU A 162 -7.30 9.15 -4.22
N VAL A 163 -6.73 8.73 -3.10
CA VAL A 163 -7.36 8.83 -1.78
C VAL A 163 -6.71 9.97 -1.02
N TYR A 164 -7.51 10.96 -0.61
CA TYR A 164 -7.10 12.00 0.33
C TYR A 164 -7.50 11.60 1.75
N ALA A 165 -6.56 11.71 2.68
CA ALA A 165 -6.77 11.41 4.09
C ALA A 165 -6.14 12.47 4.99
N THR A 166 -6.79 12.76 6.13
CA THR A 166 -6.17 13.49 7.23
C THR A 166 -5.22 12.59 8.00
N VAL A 167 -4.16 13.16 8.53
CA VAL A 167 -3.26 12.49 9.46
C VAL A 167 -3.70 12.85 10.87
N ASP A 168 -4.17 11.84 11.60
CA ASP A 168 -4.77 12.02 12.93
C ASP A 168 -3.73 11.83 14.04
N ASP A 169 -2.73 10.97 13.82
CA ASP A 169 -1.62 10.70 14.73
C ASP A 169 -0.40 10.18 13.93
N GLY A 170 0.76 10.15 14.58
CA GLY A 170 1.97 9.62 13.96
C GLY A 170 3.21 9.81 14.83
N LYS A 171 4.25 9.04 14.53
CA LYS A 171 5.49 9.08 15.30
C LYS A 171 6.69 8.73 14.43
N VAL A 172 7.81 9.41 14.66
CA VAL A 172 9.12 9.00 14.15
C VAL A 172 9.66 7.89 15.07
N LEU A 173 9.95 6.73 14.51
CA LEU A 173 10.48 5.56 15.23
C LEU A 173 11.99 5.53 15.20
N ASN A 174 12.61 6.02 14.12
CA ASN A 174 14.06 6.08 13.95
C ASN A 174 14.48 7.48 13.51
N GLN A 175 15.02 8.28 14.43
CA GLN A 175 15.41 9.68 14.20
C GLN A 175 16.59 9.84 13.24
N ASP A 176 17.49 8.87 13.22
CA ASP A 176 18.73 8.92 12.43
C ASP A 176 18.59 8.22 11.07
N GLY A 177 17.43 7.64 10.80
CA GLY A 177 17.18 6.91 9.58
C GLY A 177 16.94 7.83 8.38
N VAL A 178 17.29 7.35 7.20
CA VAL A 178 17.05 8.02 5.91
C VAL A 178 15.83 7.40 5.24
N THR A 179 14.93 8.23 4.72
CA THR A 179 13.74 7.75 4.02
C THR A 179 14.09 6.97 2.77
N ALA A 180 13.59 5.75 2.66
CA ALA A 180 13.72 4.95 1.46
C ALA A 180 12.95 5.58 0.28
N VAL A 181 13.59 5.60 -0.89
CA VAL A 181 13.06 6.19 -2.10
C VAL A 181 12.85 5.13 -3.17
N HIS A 182 11.74 5.20 -3.88
CA HIS A 182 11.45 4.32 -5.01
C HIS A 182 11.79 5.00 -6.34
N HIS A 183 12.89 4.53 -6.95
CA HIS A 183 13.29 4.94 -8.30
C HIS A 183 12.73 3.98 -9.34
N ARG A 184 12.13 4.51 -10.41
CA ARG A 184 11.59 3.74 -11.52
C ARG A 184 12.27 4.14 -12.83
N LYS A 185 12.34 3.21 -13.77
CA LYS A 185 12.81 3.48 -15.13
C LYS A 185 11.67 3.76 -16.11
N SER A 186 10.45 3.35 -15.74
CA SER A 186 9.24 3.48 -16.54
C SER A 186 8.02 3.62 -15.62
N ALA A 187 6.94 4.19 -16.14
CA ALA A 187 5.65 4.33 -15.47
C ALA A 187 4.66 3.19 -15.80
N SER A 188 5.06 2.21 -16.60
CA SER A 188 4.13 1.20 -17.13
C SER A 188 3.74 0.13 -16.11
N TYR A 189 4.52 -0.04 -15.04
CA TYR A 189 4.28 -1.06 -14.00
C TYR A 189 5.10 -0.78 -12.73
N TYR A 190 4.77 -1.50 -11.65
CA TYR A 190 5.45 -1.45 -10.34
C TYR A 190 6.74 -2.28 -10.32
#